data_7a1a0ec7c48424d2c44c56cae2c555a5
#
_entry.id   7a1a0ec7c48424d2c44c56cae2c555a5
#
_cell.length_a   1.000
_cell.length_b   1.000
_cell.length_c   1.000
_cell.angle_alpha   90.00
_cell.angle_beta   90.00
_cell.angle_gamma   90.00
#
_symmetry.space_group_name_H-M   'P 1'
#
loop_
_entity.id
_entity.type
_entity.pdbx_description
1 polymer ?
#
loop_
_entity_poly.entity_id
_entity_poly.type
_entity_poly.pdbx_seq_one_letter_code
_entity_poly.pdbx_strand_id
1 'polypeptide(L)'
;MQDKGKQSILEKIKRPVDPKLFIKEIDGLRFLAILTVFMLHLNNYVSRSVGRNFNAGISDFFSWDWFINRFGFGVEIFFAISGFVISLPFLRHYMYHEKKTELKVYYRRRFSRIGWPFLLSCVIFYTLYVVANRLSLAGESPHLFSAVAYVHTLIYGAWAPFNPVTWSLEAEVQFYLIAPFLIGFIFSNHSLMLVKLLGLAAAAIVVRALFLDDIARLHLDRTVFVFLPLFLSGFLLAFIYLRHNDFLLRKSYVWDAVAAAVFFGMLWTTYAPNRTAFTVCCFVFLVAVFKSRLLNRMLTHKAVYVLGGMSYSFYLLHYPMFYLFGKVFGQHLMWSESYVANYFTHALVFFPLTILVASVFYWVVERPCIARKRNVRLRAANGFAGELNVN
;
A
#
# COMPACT_ATOMS: atom_id res chain seq x y z
N MET A 1 -2.41 16.96 -40.62
CA MET A 1 -3.30 17.07 -39.44
C MET A 1 -3.30 15.71 -38.75
N GLN A 2 -2.48 15.53 -37.71
CA GLN A 2 -2.50 14.30 -36.93
C GLN A 2 -3.76 14.30 -36.06
N ASP A 3 -4.55 13.24 -36.23
CA ASP A 3 -5.76 12.94 -35.50
C ASP A 3 -5.48 12.97 -33.98
N LYS A 4 -5.97 13.99 -33.29
CA LYS A 4 -6.02 14.04 -31.83
C LYS A 4 -7.12 13.08 -31.37
N GLY A 5 -6.88 11.76 -31.58
CA GLY A 5 -7.74 10.70 -31.13
C GLY A 5 -8.11 10.90 -29.65
N LYS A 6 -9.39 10.82 -29.34
CA LYS A 6 -9.97 10.90 -28.00
C LYS A 6 -9.19 10.00 -27.04
N GLN A 7 -8.27 10.58 -26.26
CA GLN A 7 -7.57 9.81 -25.22
C GLN A 7 -8.60 9.17 -24.32
N SER A 8 -8.53 7.85 -24.16
CA SER A 8 -9.45 7.13 -23.28
C SER A 8 -9.35 7.67 -21.85
N ILE A 9 -10.43 7.61 -21.09
CA ILE A 9 -10.48 8.05 -19.67
C ILE A 9 -9.32 7.40 -18.89
N LEU A 10 -9.01 6.13 -19.16
CA LEU A 10 -7.89 5.41 -18.52
C LEU A 10 -6.51 6.04 -18.82
N GLU A 11 -6.31 6.65 -20.00
CA GLU A 11 -5.06 7.37 -20.30
C GLU A 11 -4.92 8.65 -19.47
N LYS A 12 -6.02 9.34 -19.24
CA LYS A 12 -6.06 10.58 -18.45
C LYS A 12 -5.79 10.33 -16.96
N ILE A 13 -6.20 9.17 -16.43
CA ILE A 13 -6.05 8.78 -15.02
C ILE A 13 -4.68 8.12 -14.77
N LYS A 14 -4.01 7.63 -15.80
CA LYS A 14 -2.71 6.97 -15.67
C LYS A 14 -1.71 7.83 -14.89
N ARG A 15 -1.01 7.19 -13.95
CA ARG A 15 0.02 7.85 -13.11
C ARG A 15 1.15 8.43 -13.98
N PRO A 16 1.54 9.72 -13.79
CA PRO A 16 2.60 10.36 -14.54
C PRO A 16 3.98 9.92 -14.02
N VAL A 17 4.42 8.72 -14.39
CA VAL A 17 5.72 8.14 -14.06
C VAL A 17 6.61 8.11 -15.30
N ASP A 18 7.92 8.16 -15.08
CA ASP A 18 8.89 7.91 -16.14
C ASP A 18 8.66 6.50 -16.73
N PRO A 19 8.47 6.36 -18.06
CA PRO A 19 8.24 5.06 -18.68
C PRO A 19 9.32 4.01 -18.37
N LYS A 20 10.58 4.43 -18.16
CA LYS A 20 11.70 3.56 -17.78
C LYS A 20 11.61 3.02 -16.36
N LEU A 21 10.81 3.66 -15.50
CA LEU A 21 10.62 3.29 -14.09
C LEU A 21 9.24 2.68 -13.83
N PHE A 22 8.43 2.52 -14.88
CA PHE A 22 7.07 2.04 -14.77
C PHE A 22 7.00 0.51 -14.83
N ILE A 23 6.59 -0.12 -13.76
CA ILE A 23 6.47 -1.58 -13.61
C ILE A 23 4.97 -1.88 -13.43
N LYS A 24 4.35 -2.43 -14.48
CA LYS A 24 2.90 -2.70 -14.50
C LYS A 24 2.49 -3.69 -13.41
N GLU A 25 3.31 -4.69 -13.19
CA GLU A 25 3.12 -5.74 -12.17
C GLU A 25 2.96 -5.13 -10.78
N ILE A 26 3.77 -4.14 -10.45
CA ILE A 26 3.73 -3.46 -9.14
C ILE A 26 2.45 -2.62 -8.98
N ASP A 27 2.02 -1.91 -10.01
CA ASP A 27 0.76 -1.16 -9.92
C ASP A 27 -0.45 -2.12 -9.92
N GLY A 28 -0.40 -3.24 -10.69
CA GLY A 28 -1.43 -4.29 -10.60
C GLY A 28 -1.51 -4.93 -9.22
N LEU A 29 -0.35 -5.20 -8.60
CA LEU A 29 -0.28 -5.74 -7.25
C LEU A 29 -0.84 -4.75 -6.19
N ARG A 30 -0.63 -3.43 -6.39
CA ARG A 30 -1.28 -2.41 -5.55
C ARG A 30 -2.79 -2.45 -5.64
N PHE A 31 -3.33 -2.70 -6.84
CA PHE A 31 -4.78 -2.87 -6.99
C PHE A 31 -5.28 -4.09 -6.24
N LEU A 32 -4.61 -5.23 -6.36
CA LEU A 32 -4.98 -6.43 -5.60
C LEU A 32 -4.94 -6.17 -4.09
N ALA A 33 -3.89 -5.53 -3.61
CA ALA A 33 -3.72 -5.21 -2.19
C ALA A 33 -4.84 -4.29 -1.67
N ILE A 34 -5.19 -3.22 -2.41
CA ILE A 34 -6.26 -2.33 -1.96
C ILE A 34 -7.64 -2.96 -2.07
N LEU A 35 -7.85 -3.86 -3.05
CA LEU A 35 -9.10 -4.59 -3.19
C LEU A 35 -9.34 -5.49 -1.98
N THR A 36 -8.34 -6.23 -1.50
CA THR A 36 -8.47 -7.08 -0.31
C THR A 36 -8.75 -6.24 0.95
N VAL A 37 -8.06 -5.11 1.11
CA VAL A 37 -8.32 -4.17 2.22
C VAL A 37 -9.75 -3.61 2.16
N PHE A 38 -10.20 -3.21 0.97
CA PHE A 38 -11.58 -2.74 0.77
C PHE A 38 -12.60 -3.81 1.17
N MET A 39 -12.42 -5.04 0.71
CA MET A 39 -13.33 -6.15 1.00
C MET A 39 -13.41 -6.43 2.51
N LEU A 40 -12.28 -6.43 3.22
CA LEU A 40 -12.23 -6.58 4.67
C LEU A 40 -13.01 -5.46 5.38
N HIS A 41 -12.74 -4.21 5.04
CA HIS A 41 -13.39 -3.08 5.72
C HIS A 41 -14.86 -2.95 5.37
N LEU A 42 -15.26 -3.34 4.16
CA LEU A 42 -16.67 -3.46 3.80
C LEU A 42 -17.37 -4.53 4.66
N ASN A 43 -16.72 -5.69 4.87
CA ASN A 43 -17.25 -6.73 5.74
C ASN A 43 -17.44 -6.23 7.18
N ASN A 44 -16.48 -5.46 7.70
CA ASN A 44 -16.59 -4.82 9.02
C ASN A 44 -17.77 -3.86 9.09
N TYR A 45 -18.00 -3.08 8.04
CA TYR A 45 -19.12 -2.16 7.96
C TYR A 45 -20.46 -2.90 7.93
N VAL A 46 -20.62 -3.87 7.03
CA VAL A 46 -21.88 -4.64 6.88
C VAL A 46 -22.19 -5.44 8.15
N SER A 47 -21.20 -6.09 8.75
CA SER A 47 -21.36 -6.87 10.00
C SER A 47 -21.89 -5.99 11.15
N ARG A 48 -21.34 -4.79 11.32
CA ARG A 48 -21.81 -3.85 12.34
C ARG A 48 -23.23 -3.36 12.08
N SER A 49 -23.58 -3.14 10.82
CA SER A 49 -24.90 -2.66 10.43
C SER A 49 -26.02 -3.67 10.71
N VAL A 50 -25.71 -4.97 10.70
CA VAL A 50 -26.66 -6.05 11.05
C VAL A 50 -26.52 -6.53 12.50
N GLY A 51 -25.69 -5.84 13.34
CA GLY A 51 -25.45 -6.26 14.73
C GLY A 51 -24.69 -7.59 14.87
N ARG A 52 -24.08 -8.09 13.77
CA ARG A 52 -23.33 -9.35 13.77
C ARG A 52 -21.95 -9.16 14.41
N ASN A 53 -21.59 -10.08 15.30
CA ASN A 53 -20.23 -10.07 15.84
C ASN A 53 -19.24 -10.41 14.72
N PHE A 54 -18.35 -9.47 14.42
CA PHE A 54 -17.35 -9.61 13.35
C PHE A 54 -16.39 -10.80 13.56
N ASN A 55 -16.15 -11.19 14.80
CA ASN A 55 -15.29 -12.33 15.13
C ASN A 55 -16.04 -13.68 15.08
N ALA A 56 -17.36 -13.68 14.93
CA ALA A 56 -18.12 -14.91 14.74
C ALA A 56 -17.70 -15.54 13.40
N GLY A 57 -17.30 -16.80 13.42
CA GLY A 57 -16.93 -17.52 12.20
C GLY A 57 -15.43 -17.53 11.86
N ILE A 58 -14.54 -16.93 12.67
CA ILE A 58 -13.08 -17.08 12.47
C ILE A 58 -12.65 -18.55 12.62
N SER A 59 -13.37 -19.32 13.46
CA SER A 59 -13.17 -20.76 13.66
C SER A 59 -13.79 -21.63 12.57
N ASP A 60 -14.79 -21.11 11.84
CA ASP A 60 -15.48 -21.89 10.82
C ASP A 60 -14.70 -21.87 9.51
N PHE A 61 -13.93 -22.93 9.31
CA PHE A 61 -13.13 -23.12 8.10
C PHE A 61 -13.97 -22.96 6.83
N PHE A 62 -13.42 -22.21 5.85
CA PHE A 62 -14.03 -21.91 4.57
C PHE A 62 -15.38 -21.19 4.61
N SER A 63 -15.80 -20.68 5.78
CA SER A 63 -16.91 -19.74 5.83
C SER A 63 -16.54 -18.41 5.15
N TRP A 64 -17.56 -17.63 4.76
CA TRP A 64 -17.36 -16.28 4.21
C TRP A 64 -16.50 -15.42 5.14
N ASP A 65 -16.81 -15.43 6.43
CA ASP A 65 -16.09 -14.64 7.43
C ASP A 65 -14.64 -15.11 7.60
N TRP A 66 -14.40 -16.41 7.50
CA TRP A 66 -13.05 -16.97 7.53
C TRP A 66 -12.17 -16.38 6.42
N PHE A 67 -12.70 -16.31 5.21
CA PHE A 67 -11.98 -15.75 4.06
C PHE A 67 -11.76 -14.25 4.20
N ILE A 68 -12.84 -13.49 4.39
CA ILE A 68 -12.79 -12.04 4.32
C ILE A 68 -12.02 -11.43 5.48
N ASN A 69 -12.14 -11.98 6.69
CA ASN A 69 -11.40 -11.49 7.85
C ASN A 69 -9.89 -11.58 7.69
N ARG A 70 -9.41 -12.47 6.82
CA ARG A 70 -7.98 -12.63 6.53
C ARG A 70 -7.44 -11.69 5.46
N PHE A 71 -8.27 -10.94 4.78
CA PHE A 71 -7.85 -10.02 3.71
C PHE A 71 -7.10 -8.77 4.20
N GLY A 72 -6.92 -8.62 5.51
CA GLY A 72 -6.06 -7.57 6.08
C GLY A 72 -4.61 -7.60 5.57
N PHE A 73 -4.14 -8.74 5.06
CA PHE A 73 -2.79 -8.88 4.49
C PHE A 73 -2.50 -7.95 3.31
N GLY A 74 -3.51 -7.32 2.71
CA GLY A 74 -3.30 -6.33 1.65
C GLY A 74 -2.39 -5.18 2.09
N VAL A 75 -2.48 -4.74 3.35
CA VAL A 75 -1.58 -3.73 3.92
C VAL A 75 -0.14 -4.22 3.93
N GLU A 76 0.07 -5.49 4.24
CA GLU A 76 1.40 -6.10 4.31
C GLU A 76 2.05 -6.24 2.93
N ILE A 77 1.24 -6.51 1.89
CA ILE A 77 1.70 -6.43 0.50
C ILE A 77 2.18 -5.00 0.16
N PHE A 78 1.48 -3.95 0.63
CA PHE A 78 1.94 -2.57 0.43
C PHE A 78 3.30 -2.31 1.06
N PHE A 79 3.59 -2.84 2.25
CA PHE A 79 4.91 -2.72 2.87
C PHE A 79 6.00 -3.37 2.02
N ALA A 80 5.76 -4.56 1.50
CA ALA A 80 6.71 -5.22 0.60
C ALA A 80 6.89 -4.46 -0.73
N ILE A 81 5.81 -3.93 -1.32
CA ILE A 81 5.89 -3.05 -2.50
C ILE A 81 6.71 -1.78 -2.18
N SER A 82 6.51 -1.19 -1.00
CA SER A 82 7.26 0.01 -0.59
C SER A 82 8.74 -0.30 -0.45
N GLY A 83 9.11 -1.45 0.14
CA GLY A 83 10.48 -1.94 0.17
C GLY A 83 11.08 -2.05 -1.24
N PHE A 84 10.38 -2.69 -2.16
CA PHE A 84 10.80 -2.83 -3.56
C PHE A 84 11.03 -1.50 -4.26
N VAL A 85 10.02 -0.61 -4.25
CA VAL A 85 10.06 0.66 -5.00
C VAL A 85 11.08 1.64 -4.42
N ILE A 86 11.30 1.61 -3.10
CA ILE A 86 12.25 2.51 -2.44
C ILE A 86 13.68 2.07 -2.69
N SER A 87 13.95 0.78 -2.67
CA SER A 87 15.31 0.27 -2.84
C SER A 87 15.85 0.40 -4.26
N LEU A 88 15.00 0.34 -5.29
CA LEU A 88 15.42 0.36 -6.70
C LEU A 88 16.43 1.47 -7.06
N PRO A 89 16.21 2.78 -6.76
CA PRO A 89 17.17 3.82 -7.15
C PRO A 89 18.50 3.73 -6.40
N PHE A 90 18.49 3.23 -5.17
CA PHE A 90 19.72 3.03 -4.41
C PHE A 90 20.48 1.80 -4.90
N LEU A 91 19.78 0.70 -5.16
CA LEU A 91 20.38 -0.51 -5.74
C LEU A 91 21.03 -0.25 -7.08
N ARG A 92 20.41 0.55 -7.95
CA ARG A 92 21.02 0.96 -9.21
C ARG A 92 22.33 1.71 -9.00
N HIS A 93 22.40 2.56 -7.98
CA HIS A 93 23.65 3.21 -7.63
C HIS A 93 24.73 2.21 -7.18
N TYR A 94 24.38 1.29 -6.27
CA TYR A 94 25.36 0.32 -5.75
C TYR A 94 25.77 -0.74 -6.77
N MET A 95 24.86 -1.18 -7.66
CA MET A 95 25.11 -2.28 -8.61
C MET A 95 25.62 -1.81 -9.95
N TYR A 96 25.17 -0.65 -10.42
CA TYR A 96 25.45 -0.14 -11.78
C TYR A 96 26.13 1.22 -11.81
N HIS A 97 26.58 1.72 -10.64
CA HIS A 97 27.23 3.02 -10.51
C HIS A 97 26.43 4.20 -11.08
N GLU A 98 25.07 4.06 -11.10
CA GLU A 98 24.23 5.19 -11.48
C GLU A 98 24.36 6.34 -10.46
N LYS A 99 23.95 7.55 -10.86
CA LYS A 99 24.00 8.73 -10.00
C LYS A 99 23.37 8.48 -8.63
N LYS A 100 24.14 8.76 -7.56
CA LYS A 100 23.69 8.62 -6.17
C LYS A 100 22.41 9.45 -5.93
N THR A 101 21.43 8.84 -5.28
CA THR A 101 20.21 9.53 -4.87
C THR A 101 20.51 10.41 -3.65
N GLU A 102 20.41 11.72 -3.80
CA GLU A 102 20.56 12.68 -2.70
C GLU A 102 19.44 12.51 -1.68
N LEU A 103 19.74 12.44 -0.40
CA LEU A 103 18.77 12.26 0.68
C LEU A 103 17.70 13.36 0.70
N LYS A 104 18.11 14.65 0.53
CA LYS A 104 17.16 15.77 0.45
C LYS A 104 16.15 15.60 -0.69
N VAL A 105 16.60 15.13 -1.86
CA VAL A 105 15.76 14.88 -3.02
C VAL A 105 14.84 13.67 -2.77
N TYR A 106 15.35 12.63 -2.12
CA TYR A 106 14.60 11.43 -1.73
C TYR A 106 13.46 11.81 -0.78
N TYR A 107 13.73 12.44 0.37
CA TYR A 107 12.70 12.81 1.34
C TYR A 107 11.67 13.78 0.74
N ARG A 108 12.11 14.83 0.06
CA ARG A 108 11.19 15.75 -0.62
C ARG A 108 10.24 15.03 -1.58
N ARG A 109 10.73 14.01 -2.31
CA ARG A 109 9.90 13.23 -3.23
C ARG A 109 8.88 12.36 -2.50
N ARG A 110 9.23 11.79 -1.36
CA ARG A 110 8.32 10.94 -0.59
C ARG A 110 7.26 11.80 0.10
N PHE A 111 7.68 12.75 0.92
CA PHE A 111 6.75 13.59 1.67
C PHE A 111 5.80 14.41 0.77
N SER A 112 6.26 14.96 -0.36
CA SER A 112 5.33 15.70 -1.22
C SER A 112 4.32 14.82 -1.95
N ARG A 113 4.60 13.50 -2.12
CA ARG A 113 3.66 12.58 -2.75
C ARG A 113 2.56 12.17 -1.80
N ILE A 114 2.92 11.89 -0.54
CA ILE A 114 1.98 11.36 0.45
C ILE A 114 1.44 12.45 1.37
N GLY A 115 2.25 13.45 1.74
CA GLY A 115 1.93 14.40 2.79
C GLY A 115 0.73 15.29 2.48
N TRP A 116 0.67 15.92 1.30
CA TRP A 116 -0.43 16.80 0.95
C TRP A 116 -1.79 16.08 0.80
N PRO A 117 -1.90 14.96 0.05
CA PRO A 117 -3.16 14.23 0.01
C PRO A 117 -3.57 13.69 1.38
N PHE A 118 -2.60 13.26 2.20
CA PHE A 118 -2.87 12.80 3.56
C PHE A 118 -3.40 13.92 4.45
N LEU A 119 -2.70 15.05 4.51
CA LEU A 119 -3.12 16.21 5.30
C LEU A 119 -4.54 16.65 4.95
N LEU A 120 -4.83 16.77 3.65
CA LEU A 120 -6.16 17.16 3.20
C LEU A 120 -7.22 16.13 3.62
N SER A 121 -6.94 14.83 3.47
CA SER A 121 -7.86 13.78 3.91
C SER A 121 -8.08 13.81 5.43
N CYS A 122 -7.02 14.00 6.22
CA CYS A 122 -7.13 14.14 7.68
C CYS A 122 -8.02 15.31 8.07
N VAL A 123 -7.80 16.49 7.50
CA VAL A 123 -8.61 17.67 7.80
C VAL A 123 -10.08 17.46 7.43
N ILE A 124 -10.35 16.93 6.24
CA ILE A 124 -11.73 16.67 5.79
C ILE A 124 -12.42 15.68 6.74
N PHE A 125 -11.83 14.51 6.99
CA PHE A 125 -12.49 13.47 7.78
C PHE A 125 -12.53 13.77 9.27
N TYR A 126 -11.53 14.46 9.80
CA TYR A 126 -11.57 15.01 11.15
C TYR A 126 -12.74 15.98 11.33
N THR A 127 -12.91 16.95 10.42
CA THR A 127 -14.02 17.89 10.48
C THR A 127 -15.36 17.17 10.39
N LEU A 128 -15.51 16.24 9.44
CA LEU A 128 -16.73 15.43 9.31
C LEU A 128 -17.01 14.58 10.56
N TYR A 129 -15.98 13.98 11.15
CA TYR A 129 -16.09 13.19 12.38
C TYR A 129 -16.58 14.02 13.56
N VAL A 130 -15.96 15.18 13.79
CA VAL A 130 -16.32 16.08 14.89
C VAL A 130 -17.73 16.60 14.73
N VAL A 131 -18.10 17.08 13.54
CA VAL A 131 -19.45 17.60 13.26
C VAL A 131 -20.50 16.50 13.38
N ALA A 132 -20.25 15.32 12.81
CA ALA A 132 -21.20 14.20 12.84
C ALA A 132 -21.47 13.67 14.25
N ASN A 133 -20.48 13.71 15.12
CA ASN A 133 -20.60 13.24 16.51
C ASN A 133 -20.82 14.37 17.52
N ARG A 134 -20.98 15.63 17.06
CA ARG A 134 -21.20 16.82 17.90
C ARG A 134 -20.10 17.01 18.98
N LEU A 135 -18.84 16.74 18.60
CA LEU A 135 -17.68 16.85 19.48
C LEU A 135 -17.05 18.24 19.42
N SER A 136 -16.16 18.53 20.38
CA SER A 136 -15.40 19.76 20.38
C SER A 136 -14.22 19.67 19.39
N LEU A 137 -14.11 20.63 18.47
CA LEU A 137 -12.95 20.74 17.58
C LEU A 137 -11.63 20.85 18.37
N ALA A 138 -11.61 21.66 19.42
CA ALA A 138 -10.42 21.83 20.24
C ALA A 138 -10.11 20.55 21.03
N GLY A 139 -11.13 19.88 21.59
CA GLY A 139 -10.95 18.65 22.38
C GLY A 139 -10.38 17.49 21.57
N GLU A 140 -10.79 17.34 20.32
CA GLU A 140 -10.34 16.26 19.42
C GLU A 140 -9.09 16.64 18.61
N SER A 141 -8.62 17.89 18.67
CA SER A 141 -7.46 18.35 17.90
C SER A 141 -6.14 17.57 18.16
N PRO A 142 -5.86 17.04 19.39
CA PRO A 142 -4.67 16.21 19.60
C PRO A 142 -4.62 14.96 18.71
N HIS A 143 -5.79 14.37 18.40
CA HIS A 143 -5.88 13.24 17.48
C HIS A 143 -5.53 13.63 16.04
N LEU A 144 -5.93 14.82 15.60
CA LEU A 144 -5.57 15.34 14.28
C LEU A 144 -4.05 15.62 14.19
N PHE A 145 -3.50 16.34 15.16
CA PHE A 145 -2.08 16.71 15.14
C PHE A 145 -1.16 15.48 15.20
N SER A 146 -1.46 14.53 16.07
CA SER A 146 -0.69 13.29 16.18
C SER A 146 -0.77 12.43 14.91
N ALA A 147 -1.94 12.36 14.25
CA ALA A 147 -2.09 11.67 12.98
C ALA A 147 -1.30 12.36 11.86
N VAL A 148 -1.39 13.68 11.74
CA VAL A 148 -0.64 14.46 10.73
C VAL A 148 0.87 14.36 10.95
N ALA A 149 1.31 14.24 12.22
CA ALA A 149 2.70 13.98 12.57
C ALA A 149 3.14 12.51 12.38
N TYR A 150 2.24 11.60 11.97
CA TYR A 150 2.49 10.16 11.79
C TYR A 150 2.93 9.44 13.07
N VAL A 151 2.37 9.83 14.21
CA VAL A 151 2.68 9.25 15.54
C VAL A 151 1.44 8.93 16.38
N HIS A 152 0.26 8.95 15.79
CA HIS A 152 -1.00 8.73 16.52
C HIS A 152 -1.02 7.37 17.22
N THR A 153 -0.68 6.29 16.51
CA THR A 153 -0.66 4.94 17.09
C THR A 153 0.41 4.78 18.17
N LEU A 154 1.54 5.46 18.04
CA LEU A 154 2.60 5.46 19.07
C LEU A 154 2.14 6.14 20.37
N ILE A 155 1.37 7.22 20.26
CA ILE A 155 0.91 8.00 21.42
C ILE A 155 -0.27 7.31 22.10
N TYR A 156 -1.27 6.88 21.32
CA TYR A 156 -2.55 6.44 21.88
C TYR A 156 -2.72 4.91 21.91
N GLY A 157 -1.85 4.13 21.26
CA GLY A 157 -2.03 2.68 21.11
C GLY A 157 -3.30 2.28 20.34
N ALA A 158 -3.99 3.25 19.74
CA ALA A 158 -5.28 3.10 19.11
C ALA A 158 -5.28 3.72 17.69
N TRP A 159 -6.29 3.39 16.92
CA TRP A 159 -6.49 3.98 15.60
C TRP A 159 -7.04 5.41 15.68
N ALA A 160 -6.67 6.26 14.71
CA ALA A 160 -7.24 7.60 14.61
C ALA A 160 -8.77 7.52 14.42
N PRO A 161 -9.57 8.20 15.27
CA PRO A 161 -11.02 8.01 15.32
C PRO A 161 -11.72 8.45 14.03
N PHE A 162 -11.17 9.43 13.33
CA PHE A 162 -11.73 9.95 12.08
C PHE A 162 -11.33 9.15 10.83
N ASN A 163 -10.25 8.38 10.87
CA ASN A 163 -9.83 7.48 9.80
C ASN A 163 -8.91 6.36 10.32
N PRO A 164 -9.46 5.24 10.75
CA PRO A 164 -8.69 4.16 11.38
C PRO A 164 -7.58 3.55 10.51
N VAL A 165 -7.69 3.61 9.18
CA VAL A 165 -6.73 2.96 8.28
C VAL A 165 -5.37 3.68 8.21
N THR A 166 -5.28 4.91 8.71
CA THR A 166 -4.07 5.74 8.62
C THR A 166 -2.86 5.18 9.38
N TRP A 167 -3.06 4.25 10.30
CA TRP A 167 -1.99 3.62 11.08
C TRP A 167 -0.88 3.00 10.23
N SER A 168 -1.22 2.39 9.09
CA SER A 168 -0.20 1.76 8.26
C SER A 168 0.67 2.78 7.53
N LEU A 169 0.15 3.99 7.31
CA LEU A 169 0.92 5.09 6.75
C LEU A 169 1.97 5.61 7.76
N GLU A 170 1.68 5.55 9.05
CA GLU A 170 2.67 5.84 10.10
C GLU A 170 3.86 4.87 10.01
N ALA A 171 3.61 3.57 9.93
CA ALA A 171 4.65 2.56 9.74
C ALA A 171 5.42 2.76 8.43
N GLU A 172 4.74 3.14 7.35
CA GLU A 172 5.37 3.42 6.06
C GLU A 172 6.27 4.65 6.11
N VAL A 173 5.87 5.72 6.78
CA VAL A 173 6.67 6.94 6.96
C VAL A 173 7.89 6.66 7.84
N GLN A 174 7.75 5.91 8.92
CA GLN A 174 8.88 5.45 9.73
C GLN A 174 9.90 4.68 8.87
N PHE A 175 9.40 3.78 8.00
CA PHE A 175 10.26 3.07 7.07
C PHE A 175 10.94 4.04 6.08
N TYR A 176 10.26 5.05 5.56
CA TYR A 176 10.88 6.04 4.67
C TYR A 176 12.04 6.78 5.33
N LEU A 177 11.95 7.04 6.62
CA LEU A 177 13.02 7.72 7.36
C LEU A 177 14.28 6.84 7.47
N ILE A 178 14.12 5.56 7.75
CA ILE A 178 15.24 4.63 7.98
C ILE A 178 15.78 3.96 6.71
N ALA A 179 14.96 3.85 5.64
CA ALA A 179 15.27 3.07 4.45
C ALA A 179 16.61 3.42 3.77
N PRO A 180 17.01 4.71 3.58
CA PRO A 180 18.29 5.03 2.96
C PRO A 180 19.49 4.50 3.75
N PHE A 181 19.40 4.51 5.08
CA PHE A 181 20.46 4.02 5.97
C PHE A 181 20.51 2.48 5.97
N LEU A 182 19.35 1.82 6.04
CA LEU A 182 19.26 0.37 5.93
C LEU A 182 19.83 -0.14 4.61
N ILE A 183 19.46 0.51 3.50
CA ILE A 183 19.95 0.14 2.17
C ILE A 183 21.46 0.37 2.10
N GLY A 184 21.95 1.52 2.60
CA GLY A 184 23.37 1.80 2.68
C GLY A 184 24.13 0.73 3.47
N PHE A 185 23.62 0.33 4.64
CA PHE A 185 24.21 -0.72 5.46
C PHE A 185 24.21 -2.09 4.76
N ILE A 186 23.09 -2.50 4.17
CA ILE A 186 22.94 -3.81 3.53
C ILE A 186 23.84 -3.91 2.30
N PHE A 187 23.85 -2.89 1.43
CA PHE A 187 24.51 -2.93 0.12
C PHE A 187 25.94 -2.35 0.11
N SER A 188 26.44 -1.86 1.24
CA SER A 188 27.85 -1.37 1.35
C SER A 188 28.89 -2.45 1.03
N ASN A 189 28.56 -3.71 1.21
CA ASN A 189 29.41 -4.84 0.89
C ASN A 189 28.59 -5.95 0.22
N HIS A 190 28.84 -6.19 -1.07
CA HIS A 190 28.10 -7.15 -1.89
C HIS A 190 28.21 -8.58 -1.37
N SER A 191 29.38 -9.00 -0.88
CA SER A 191 29.61 -10.35 -0.37
C SER A 191 28.80 -10.67 0.88
N LEU A 192 28.50 -9.64 1.71
CA LEU A 192 27.75 -9.80 2.95
C LEU A 192 26.29 -9.35 2.83
N MET A 193 25.85 -8.92 1.65
CA MET A 193 24.50 -8.37 1.44
C MET A 193 23.40 -9.30 1.92
N LEU A 194 23.41 -10.57 1.46
CA LEU A 194 22.38 -11.55 1.86
C LEU A 194 22.44 -11.85 3.36
N VAL A 195 23.65 -11.96 3.92
CA VAL A 195 23.83 -12.19 5.36
C VAL A 195 23.25 -11.06 6.18
N LYS A 196 23.52 -9.80 5.80
CA LYS A 196 22.99 -8.63 6.46
C LYS A 196 21.45 -8.55 6.32
N LEU A 197 20.93 -8.77 5.12
CA LEU A 197 19.49 -8.74 4.86
C LEU A 197 18.74 -9.81 5.64
N LEU A 198 19.19 -11.04 5.57
CA LEU A 198 18.58 -12.18 6.28
C LEU A 198 18.80 -12.05 7.80
N GLY A 199 19.97 -11.58 8.24
CA GLY A 199 20.26 -11.34 9.64
C GLY A 199 19.36 -10.28 10.26
N LEU A 200 19.12 -9.16 9.54
CA LEU A 200 18.17 -8.12 9.98
C LEU A 200 16.73 -8.64 10.02
N ALA A 201 16.32 -9.42 9.01
CA ALA A 201 14.99 -10.02 9.00
C ALA A 201 14.81 -11.01 10.15
N ALA A 202 15.81 -11.88 10.38
CA ALA A 202 15.80 -12.83 11.50
C ALA A 202 15.80 -12.10 12.86
N ALA A 203 16.64 -11.07 13.02
CA ALA A 203 16.67 -10.27 14.24
C ALA A 203 15.32 -9.62 14.54
N ALA A 204 14.66 -9.03 13.53
CA ALA A 204 13.34 -8.44 13.69
C ALA A 204 12.27 -9.49 14.09
N ILE A 205 12.33 -10.69 13.52
CA ILE A 205 11.44 -11.82 13.87
C ILE A 205 11.70 -12.28 15.31
N VAL A 206 12.95 -12.44 15.69
CA VAL A 206 13.34 -12.90 17.05
C VAL A 206 12.95 -11.85 18.09
N VAL A 207 13.27 -10.57 17.86
CA VAL A 207 12.89 -9.48 18.77
C VAL A 207 11.37 -9.44 18.96
N ARG A 208 10.62 -9.56 17.86
CA ARG A 208 9.16 -9.64 17.98
C ARG A 208 8.69 -10.84 18.78
N ALA A 209 9.28 -12.03 18.58
CA ALA A 209 8.87 -13.24 19.27
C ALA A 209 9.18 -13.19 20.77
N LEU A 210 10.31 -12.59 21.16
CA LEU A 210 10.74 -12.49 22.56
C LEU A 210 10.06 -11.37 23.33
N PHE A 211 9.70 -10.26 22.67
CA PHE A 211 9.19 -9.05 23.33
C PHE A 211 7.77 -8.68 22.87
N LEU A 212 6.93 -9.67 22.51
CA LEU A 212 5.60 -9.41 21.95
C LEU A 212 4.71 -8.57 22.89
N ASP A 213 4.72 -8.89 24.19
CA ASP A 213 3.93 -8.18 25.20
C ASP A 213 4.46 -6.76 25.46
N ASP A 214 5.78 -6.57 25.47
CA ASP A 214 6.40 -5.26 25.64
C ASP A 214 6.17 -4.40 24.40
N ILE A 215 6.25 -4.99 23.20
CA ILE A 215 5.92 -4.31 21.93
C ILE A 215 4.49 -3.78 21.96
N ALA A 216 3.53 -4.58 22.45
CA ALA A 216 2.14 -4.18 22.57
C ALA A 216 1.96 -3.07 23.65
N ARG A 217 2.59 -3.22 24.83
CA ARG A 217 2.54 -2.22 25.91
C ARG A 217 3.12 -0.86 25.49
N LEU A 218 4.16 -0.87 24.66
CA LEU A 218 4.82 0.34 24.16
C LEU A 218 4.19 0.86 22.88
N HIS A 219 3.05 0.33 22.44
CA HIS A 219 2.34 0.68 21.20
C HIS A 219 3.20 0.52 19.93
N LEU A 220 4.16 -0.42 19.96
CA LEU A 220 5.06 -0.68 18.83
C LEU A 220 4.54 -1.75 17.86
N ASP A 221 3.42 -2.39 18.16
CA ASP A 221 2.80 -3.48 17.38
C ASP A 221 2.39 -3.07 15.95
N ARG A 222 2.26 -1.76 15.70
CA ARG A 222 1.90 -1.17 14.40
C ARG A 222 2.99 -0.29 13.81
N THR A 223 4.24 -0.55 14.17
CA THR A 223 5.39 0.23 13.70
C THR A 223 6.23 -0.54 12.68
N VAL A 224 7.20 0.15 12.09
CA VAL A 224 8.15 -0.44 11.14
C VAL A 224 8.89 -1.66 11.72
N PHE A 225 9.10 -1.75 13.04
CA PHE A 225 9.80 -2.87 13.67
C PHE A 225 9.10 -4.21 13.41
N VAL A 226 7.78 -4.24 13.53
CA VAL A 226 6.98 -5.45 13.31
C VAL A 226 6.93 -5.84 11.84
N PHE A 227 6.91 -4.85 10.93
CA PHE A 227 6.76 -5.08 9.50
C PHE A 227 8.10 -5.04 8.73
N LEU A 228 9.23 -4.85 9.42
CA LEU A 228 10.55 -4.78 8.80
C LEU A 228 10.87 -5.98 7.88
N PRO A 229 10.56 -7.25 8.25
CA PRO A 229 10.79 -8.39 7.36
C PRO A 229 10.08 -8.28 6.02
N LEU A 230 8.88 -7.70 5.97
CA LEU A 230 8.13 -7.46 4.72
C LEU A 230 8.77 -6.39 3.86
N PHE A 231 9.24 -5.28 4.44
CA PHE A 231 10.01 -4.28 3.70
C PHE A 231 11.31 -4.86 3.14
N LEU A 232 12.00 -5.69 3.92
CA LEU A 232 13.23 -6.36 3.50
C LEU A 232 12.97 -7.41 2.40
N SER A 233 11.81 -8.07 2.40
CA SER A 233 11.39 -8.94 1.30
C SER A 233 11.26 -8.18 -0.02
N GLY A 234 10.77 -6.94 0.05
CA GLY A 234 10.75 -6.01 -1.08
C GLY A 234 12.16 -5.64 -1.57
N PHE A 235 13.12 -5.43 -0.67
CA PHE A 235 14.52 -5.20 -1.05
C PHE A 235 15.11 -6.40 -1.80
N LEU A 236 14.87 -7.61 -1.29
CA LEU A 236 15.32 -8.84 -1.95
C LEU A 236 14.72 -8.99 -3.33
N LEU A 237 13.42 -8.72 -3.49
CA LEU A 237 12.78 -8.74 -4.81
C LEU A 237 13.39 -7.70 -5.75
N ALA A 238 13.69 -6.49 -5.28
CA ALA A 238 14.32 -5.45 -6.10
C ALA A 238 15.73 -5.84 -6.55
N PHE A 239 16.50 -6.50 -5.69
CA PHE A 239 17.80 -7.07 -6.05
C PHE A 239 17.65 -8.14 -7.12
N ILE A 240 16.72 -9.11 -6.97
CA ILE A 240 16.44 -10.14 -7.97
C ILE A 240 15.98 -9.51 -9.28
N TYR A 241 15.11 -8.50 -9.22
CA TYR A 241 14.62 -7.78 -10.40
C TYR A 241 15.74 -7.11 -11.20
N LEU A 242 16.72 -6.54 -10.53
CA LEU A 242 17.84 -5.89 -11.20
C LEU A 242 18.92 -6.88 -11.66
N ARG A 243 19.24 -7.89 -10.87
CA ARG A 243 20.36 -8.81 -11.12
C ARG A 243 19.97 -10.03 -11.96
N HIS A 244 18.76 -10.52 -11.77
CA HIS A 244 18.26 -11.77 -12.34
C HIS A 244 16.93 -11.57 -13.09
N ASN A 245 16.84 -10.49 -13.88
CA ASN A 245 15.62 -10.15 -14.60
C ASN A 245 15.16 -11.29 -15.52
N ASP A 246 16.08 -11.98 -16.21
CA ASP A 246 15.76 -13.11 -17.09
C ASP A 246 15.04 -14.23 -16.34
N PHE A 247 15.39 -14.46 -15.08
CA PHE A 247 14.67 -15.41 -14.23
C PHE A 247 13.22 -15.00 -14.02
N LEU A 248 12.95 -13.72 -13.77
CA LEU A 248 11.60 -13.20 -13.56
C LEU A 248 10.77 -13.14 -14.85
N LEU A 249 11.41 -12.92 -16.00
CA LEU A 249 10.74 -12.86 -17.30
C LEU A 249 10.28 -14.23 -17.83
N ARG A 250 10.87 -15.33 -17.37
CA ARG A 250 10.47 -16.71 -17.76
C ARG A 250 9.15 -17.09 -17.11
N LYS A 251 8.05 -16.86 -17.82
CA LYS A 251 6.68 -17.11 -17.31
C LYS A 251 6.25 -18.55 -17.53
N SER A 252 5.62 -19.15 -16.51
CA SER A 252 5.11 -20.51 -16.53
C SER A 252 3.79 -20.63 -15.75
N TYR A 253 2.93 -21.58 -16.17
CA TYR A 253 1.70 -21.91 -15.43
C TYR A 253 1.97 -22.57 -14.06
N VAL A 254 3.15 -23.17 -13.89
CA VAL A 254 3.56 -23.69 -12.57
C VAL A 254 3.55 -22.56 -11.53
N TRP A 255 3.96 -21.35 -11.93
CA TRP A 255 3.95 -20.20 -11.04
C TRP A 255 2.54 -19.64 -10.76
N ASP A 256 1.55 -19.95 -11.59
CA ASP A 256 0.14 -19.67 -11.26
C ASP A 256 -0.34 -20.60 -10.14
N ALA A 257 0.02 -21.89 -10.18
CA ALA A 257 -0.26 -22.83 -9.08
C ALA A 257 0.48 -22.44 -7.79
N VAL A 258 1.77 -22.06 -7.88
CA VAL A 258 2.54 -21.54 -6.74
C VAL A 258 1.87 -20.29 -6.18
N ALA A 259 1.46 -19.34 -7.02
CA ALA A 259 0.79 -18.12 -6.59
C ALA A 259 -0.50 -18.43 -5.82
N ALA A 260 -1.33 -19.36 -6.32
CA ALA A 260 -2.53 -19.81 -5.63
C ALA A 260 -2.20 -20.47 -4.28
N ALA A 261 -1.25 -21.39 -4.25
CA ALA A 261 -0.85 -22.09 -3.02
C ALA A 261 -0.34 -21.13 -1.94
N VAL A 262 0.57 -20.20 -2.30
CA VAL A 262 1.10 -19.22 -1.32
C VAL A 262 0.07 -18.15 -0.95
N PHE A 263 -0.88 -17.83 -1.82
CA PHE A 263 -2.02 -16.97 -1.48
C PHE A 263 -2.87 -17.61 -0.38
N PHE A 264 -3.21 -18.89 -0.51
CA PHE A 264 -3.88 -19.65 0.56
C PHE A 264 -2.99 -19.76 1.81
N GLY A 265 -1.68 -19.94 1.65
CA GLY A 265 -0.73 -19.90 2.75
C GLY A 265 -0.73 -18.56 3.50
N MET A 266 -0.86 -17.44 2.78
CA MET A 266 -1.01 -16.12 3.40
C MET A 266 -2.31 -16.01 4.18
N LEU A 267 -3.44 -16.48 3.62
CA LEU A 267 -4.73 -16.53 4.34
C LEU A 267 -4.61 -17.35 5.62
N TRP A 268 -3.97 -18.52 5.56
CA TRP A 268 -3.78 -19.39 6.71
C TRP A 268 -2.94 -18.76 7.80
N THR A 269 -1.86 -18.08 7.43
CA THR A 269 -0.84 -17.56 8.34
C THR A 269 -1.09 -16.12 8.80
N THR A 270 -2.14 -15.45 8.32
CA THR A 270 -2.46 -14.04 8.67
C THR A 270 -2.57 -13.82 10.17
N TYR A 271 -3.17 -14.74 10.90
CA TYR A 271 -3.33 -14.65 12.36
C TYR A 271 -2.34 -15.54 13.15
N ALA A 272 -1.37 -16.14 12.48
CA ALA A 272 -0.34 -16.92 13.18
C ALA A 272 0.48 -16.01 14.10
N PRO A 273 0.78 -16.42 15.32
CA PRO A 273 1.62 -15.65 16.25
C PRO A 273 3.00 -15.36 15.65
N ASN A 274 3.55 -16.36 14.97
CA ASN A 274 4.80 -16.23 14.22
C ASN A 274 4.50 -15.86 12.76
N ARG A 275 4.78 -14.61 12.38
CA ARG A 275 4.55 -14.11 11.03
C ARG A 275 5.63 -14.46 10.01
N THR A 276 6.59 -15.34 10.37
CA THR A 276 7.67 -15.77 9.47
C THR A 276 7.11 -16.49 8.25
N ALA A 277 6.23 -17.46 8.46
CA ALA A 277 5.58 -18.20 7.37
C ALA A 277 4.80 -17.24 6.45
N PHE A 278 4.09 -16.27 7.03
CA PHE A 278 3.41 -15.23 6.25
C PHE A 278 4.39 -14.43 5.39
N THR A 279 5.51 -13.98 5.97
CA THR A 279 6.53 -13.20 5.24
C THR A 279 7.12 -13.99 4.08
N VAL A 280 7.39 -15.28 4.29
CA VAL A 280 7.90 -16.18 3.22
C VAL A 280 6.84 -16.36 2.12
N CYS A 281 5.58 -16.65 2.47
CA CYS A 281 4.49 -16.75 1.50
C CYS A 281 4.32 -15.45 0.71
N CYS A 282 4.34 -14.30 1.39
CA CYS A 282 4.27 -12.99 0.77
C CYS A 282 5.42 -12.77 -0.22
N PHE A 283 6.66 -13.07 0.16
CA PHE A 283 7.81 -12.96 -0.74
C PHE A 283 7.67 -13.85 -1.98
N VAL A 284 7.32 -15.13 -1.79
CA VAL A 284 7.10 -16.06 -2.91
C VAL A 284 5.95 -15.60 -3.79
N PHE A 285 4.89 -15.04 -3.22
CA PHE A 285 3.78 -14.44 -3.96
C PHE A 285 4.25 -13.27 -4.83
N LEU A 286 5.09 -12.37 -4.29
CA LEU A 286 5.68 -11.27 -5.05
C LEU A 286 6.49 -11.76 -6.24
N VAL A 287 7.31 -12.81 -6.07
CA VAL A 287 8.06 -13.45 -7.18
C VAL A 287 7.10 -14.05 -8.19
N ALA A 288 6.05 -14.75 -7.71
CA ALA A 288 5.06 -15.40 -8.56
C ALA A 288 4.29 -14.40 -9.44
N VAL A 289 4.02 -13.18 -8.95
CA VAL A 289 3.41 -12.10 -9.74
C VAL A 289 4.17 -11.83 -11.04
N PHE A 290 5.50 -11.89 -11.01
CA PHE A 290 6.32 -11.70 -12.22
C PHE A 290 6.39 -12.97 -13.09
N LYS A 291 6.43 -14.16 -12.49
CA LYS A 291 6.69 -15.44 -13.16
C LYS A 291 5.44 -16.19 -13.64
N SER A 292 4.28 -15.89 -13.11
CA SER A 292 3.00 -16.50 -13.54
C SER A 292 2.59 -16.02 -14.93
N ARG A 293 1.78 -16.78 -15.62
CA ARG A 293 1.18 -16.40 -16.90
C ARG A 293 -0.17 -15.72 -16.72
N LEU A 294 -1.10 -16.37 -16.01
CA LEU A 294 -2.46 -15.89 -15.82
C LEU A 294 -2.50 -14.71 -14.86
N LEU A 295 -1.94 -14.86 -13.66
CA LEU A 295 -1.91 -13.80 -12.65
C LEU A 295 -1.19 -12.56 -13.19
N ASN A 296 -0.03 -12.73 -13.84
CA ASN A 296 0.69 -11.60 -14.44
C ASN A 296 -0.15 -10.91 -15.52
N ARG A 297 -0.80 -11.66 -16.43
CA ARG A 297 -1.67 -11.09 -17.46
C ARG A 297 -2.83 -10.31 -16.85
N MET A 298 -3.43 -10.82 -15.78
CA MET A 298 -4.51 -10.15 -15.05
C MET A 298 -4.01 -8.84 -14.44
N LEU A 299 -2.90 -8.87 -13.69
CA LEU A 299 -2.35 -7.70 -13.00
C LEU A 299 -1.79 -6.64 -13.96
N THR A 300 -1.27 -7.06 -15.11
CA THR A 300 -0.76 -6.14 -16.15
C THR A 300 -1.84 -5.67 -17.13
N HIS A 301 -3.10 -6.07 -16.94
CA HIS A 301 -4.23 -5.54 -17.70
C HIS A 301 -4.41 -4.04 -17.44
N LYS A 302 -4.72 -3.27 -18.49
CA LYS A 302 -4.73 -1.79 -18.45
C LYS A 302 -5.62 -1.22 -17.34
N ALA A 303 -6.83 -1.73 -17.18
CA ALA A 303 -7.73 -1.28 -16.12
C ALA A 303 -7.14 -1.53 -14.72
N VAL A 304 -6.55 -2.71 -14.48
CA VAL A 304 -6.02 -3.14 -13.19
C VAL A 304 -4.84 -2.26 -12.77
N TYR A 305 -3.80 -2.13 -13.60
CA TYR A 305 -2.65 -1.33 -13.21
C TYR A 305 -2.93 0.18 -13.15
N VAL A 306 -3.91 0.69 -13.93
CA VAL A 306 -4.32 2.10 -13.83
C VAL A 306 -5.02 2.37 -12.51
N LEU A 307 -5.96 1.51 -12.09
CA LEU A 307 -6.60 1.59 -10.78
C LEU A 307 -5.57 1.45 -9.64
N GLY A 308 -4.62 0.52 -9.78
CA GLY A 308 -3.51 0.38 -8.82
C GLY A 308 -2.61 1.61 -8.73
N GLY A 309 -2.48 2.36 -9.84
CA GLY A 309 -1.75 3.63 -9.87
C GLY A 309 -2.34 4.72 -8.97
N MET A 310 -3.66 4.68 -8.70
CA MET A 310 -4.36 5.59 -7.80
C MET A 310 -4.73 4.95 -6.45
N SER A 311 -4.14 3.80 -6.13
CA SER A 311 -4.42 3.05 -4.90
C SER A 311 -4.25 3.87 -3.62
N TYR A 312 -3.39 4.90 -3.63
CA TYR A 312 -3.19 5.76 -2.47
C TYR A 312 -4.41 6.64 -2.19
N SER A 313 -4.96 7.30 -3.20
CA SER A 313 -6.23 8.05 -3.06
C SER A 313 -7.38 7.14 -2.62
N PHE A 314 -7.48 5.95 -3.23
CA PHE A 314 -8.48 4.96 -2.83
C PHE A 314 -8.31 4.54 -1.36
N TYR A 315 -7.05 4.27 -0.94
CA TYR A 315 -6.72 3.89 0.42
C TYR A 315 -7.13 4.95 1.45
N LEU A 316 -6.86 6.23 1.19
CA LEU A 316 -7.21 7.31 2.11
C LEU A 316 -8.72 7.47 2.29
N LEU A 317 -9.50 7.18 1.26
CA LEU A 317 -10.92 7.54 1.22
C LEU A 317 -11.86 6.38 1.54
N HIS A 318 -11.51 5.12 1.22
CA HIS A 318 -12.47 4.00 1.23
C HIS A 318 -13.18 3.81 2.57
N TYR A 319 -12.47 3.88 3.69
CA TYR A 319 -13.06 3.60 5.00
C TYR A 319 -14.09 4.67 5.42
N PRO A 320 -13.78 5.98 5.40
CA PRO A 320 -14.78 7.00 5.69
C PRO A 320 -15.95 7.03 4.70
N MET A 321 -15.71 6.64 3.43
CA MET A 321 -16.77 6.57 2.43
C MET A 321 -17.84 5.52 2.77
N PHE A 322 -17.51 4.43 3.46
CA PHE A 322 -18.51 3.46 3.91
C PHE A 322 -19.55 4.09 4.82
N TYR A 323 -19.13 4.97 5.72
CA TYR A 323 -20.07 5.67 6.60
C TYR A 323 -20.92 6.71 5.85
N LEU A 324 -20.32 7.42 4.88
CA LEU A 324 -21.06 8.40 4.08
C LEU A 324 -22.07 7.70 3.16
N PHE A 325 -21.64 6.67 2.42
CA PHE A 325 -22.52 5.91 1.55
C PHE A 325 -23.57 5.15 2.36
N GLY A 326 -23.19 4.66 3.52
CA GLY A 326 -24.07 3.94 4.42
C GLY A 326 -25.22 4.80 4.96
N LYS A 327 -24.99 6.09 5.22
CA LYS A 327 -26.06 7.01 5.60
C LYS A 327 -27.06 7.24 4.48
N VAL A 328 -26.60 7.17 3.22
CA VAL A 328 -27.47 7.43 2.04
C VAL A 328 -28.14 6.16 1.56
N PHE A 329 -27.43 5.05 1.48
CA PHE A 329 -27.88 3.84 0.80
C PHE A 329 -28.02 2.63 1.74
N GLY A 330 -27.39 2.64 2.93
CA GLY A 330 -27.19 1.44 3.74
C GLY A 330 -28.47 0.65 4.05
N GLN A 331 -29.55 1.32 4.44
CA GLN A 331 -30.82 0.65 4.75
C GLN A 331 -31.45 0.00 3.52
N HIS A 332 -31.35 0.63 2.35
CA HIS A 332 -31.92 0.10 1.09
C HIS A 332 -31.13 -1.09 0.54
N LEU A 333 -29.89 -1.27 0.96
CA LEU A 333 -29.02 -2.36 0.51
C LEU A 333 -29.12 -3.60 1.42
N MET A 334 -29.86 -3.51 2.54
CA MET A 334 -30.17 -4.62 3.46
C MET A 334 -31.54 -5.23 3.08
N TRP A 335 -31.60 -5.93 1.96
CA TRP A 335 -32.85 -6.43 1.39
C TRP A 335 -33.06 -7.95 1.59
N SER A 336 -32.04 -8.68 2.03
CA SER A 336 -32.05 -10.14 2.15
C SER A 336 -31.71 -10.56 3.57
N GLU A 337 -32.25 -11.73 3.98
CA GLU A 337 -31.81 -12.38 5.22
C GLU A 337 -30.39 -12.95 5.10
N SER A 338 -29.93 -13.22 3.86
CA SER A 338 -28.58 -13.70 3.59
C SER A 338 -27.56 -12.57 3.77
N TYR A 339 -26.67 -12.75 4.75
CA TYR A 339 -25.53 -11.85 4.97
C TYR A 339 -24.65 -11.67 3.72
N VAL A 340 -24.35 -12.78 3.03
CA VAL A 340 -23.50 -12.78 1.84
C VAL A 340 -24.16 -12.00 0.69
N ALA A 341 -25.47 -12.13 0.51
CA ALA A 341 -26.21 -11.36 -0.50
C ALA A 341 -26.12 -9.86 -0.21
N ASN A 342 -26.38 -9.44 1.03
CA ASN A 342 -26.27 -8.04 1.45
C ASN A 342 -24.84 -7.51 1.29
N TYR A 343 -23.81 -8.30 1.63
CA TYR A 343 -22.42 -7.93 1.43
C TYR A 343 -22.12 -7.65 -0.05
N PHE A 344 -22.50 -8.53 -0.96
CA PHE A 344 -22.26 -8.33 -2.39
C PHE A 344 -23.06 -7.16 -2.96
N THR A 345 -24.26 -6.91 -2.49
CA THR A 345 -25.05 -5.74 -2.89
C THR A 345 -24.34 -4.45 -2.48
N HIS A 346 -23.84 -4.37 -1.23
CA HIS A 346 -23.03 -3.23 -0.80
C HIS A 346 -21.74 -3.10 -1.62
N ALA A 347 -21.06 -4.21 -1.92
CA ALA A 347 -19.85 -4.20 -2.73
C ALA A 347 -20.10 -3.64 -4.13
N LEU A 348 -21.19 -4.05 -4.79
CA LEU A 348 -21.58 -3.58 -6.12
C LEU A 348 -21.89 -2.08 -6.17
N VAL A 349 -22.35 -1.49 -5.07
CA VAL A 349 -22.65 -0.05 -4.99
C VAL A 349 -21.43 0.72 -4.48
N PHE A 350 -20.83 0.30 -3.36
CA PHE A 350 -19.77 1.07 -2.68
C PHE A 350 -18.43 1.05 -3.43
N PHE A 351 -18.10 -0.06 -4.10
CA PHE A 351 -16.85 -0.16 -4.82
C PHE A 351 -16.74 0.83 -6.00
N PRO A 352 -17.70 0.87 -6.95
CA PRO A 352 -17.64 1.84 -8.04
C PRO A 352 -17.76 3.29 -7.54
N LEU A 353 -18.57 3.57 -6.53
CA LEU A 353 -18.65 4.90 -5.93
C LEU A 353 -17.32 5.32 -5.29
N THR A 354 -16.66 4.41 -4.58
CA THR A 354 -15.33 4.67 -4.01
C THR A 354 -14.29 4.91 -5.11
N ILE A 355 -14.32 4.12 -6.20
CA ILE A 355 -13.45 4.35 -7.38
C ILE A 355 -13.70 5.74 -7.96
N LEU A 356 -14.95 6.14 -8.12
CA LEU A 356 -15.29 7.45 -8.67
C LEU A 356 -14.73 8.59 -7.80
N VAL A 357 -15.00 8.57 -6.50
CA VAL A 357 -14.52 9.61 -5.55
C VAL A 357 -12.99 9.59 -5.48
N ALA A 358 -12.37 8.41 -5.42
CA ALA A 358 -10.92 8.27 -5.41
C ALA A 358 -10.28 8.75 -6.72
N SER A 359 -10.93 8.55 -7.87
CA SER A 359 -10.45 9.05 -9.17
C SER A 359 -10.47 10.57 -9.23
N VAL A 360 -11.51 11.20 -8.71
CA VAL A 360 -11.61 12.67 -8.62
C VAL A 360 -10.53 13.22 -7.68
N PHE A 361 -10.40 12.64 -6.48
CA PHE A 361 -9.37 13.03 -5.51
C PHE A 361 -7.95 12.83 -6.06
N TYR A 362 -7.70 11.70 -6.72
CA TYR A 362 -6.44 11.43 -7.39
C TYR A 362 -6.14 12.51 -8.44
N TRP A 363 -7.09 12.83 -9.28
CA TRP A 363 -6.89 13.78 -10.38
C TRP A 363 -6.65 15.21 -9.88
N VAL A 364 -7.41 15.64 -8.87
CA VAL A 364 -7.35 17.00 -8.32
C VAL A 364 -6.19 17.18 -7.33
N VAL A 365 -5.92 16.18 -6.48
CA VAL A 365 -5.00 16.33 -5.33
C VAL A 365 -3.70 15.54 -5.53
N GLU A 366 -3.77 14.22 -5.73
CA GLU A 366 -2.56 13.37 -5.75
C GLU A 366 -1.74 13.57 -7.03
N ARG A 367 -2.37 13.54 -8.19
CA ARG A 367 -1.69 13.63 -9.49
C ARG A 367 -0.88 14.92 -9.67
N PRO A 368 -1.35 16.12 -9.31
CA PRO A 368 -0.54 17.34 -9.35
C PRO A 368 0.70 17.27 -8.47
N CYS A 369 0.61 16.65 -7.28
CA CYS A 369 1.75 16.44 -6.38
C CYS A 369 2.83 15.53 -7.02
N ILE A 370 2.43 14.60 -7.89
CA ILE A 370 3.36 13.74 -8.65
C ILE A 370 3.90 14.47 -9.90
N ALA A 371 3.05 15.17 -10.66
CA ALA A 371 3.37 15.77 -11.94
C ALA A 371 4.25 17.03 -11.85
N ARG A 372 4.06 17.87 -10.83
CA ARG A 372 4.83 19.11 -10.61
C ARG A 372 6.35 18.90 -10.64
N LYS A 373 6.81 17.70 -10.30
CA LYS A 373 8.23 17.31 -10.28
C LYS A 373 8.79 16.94 -11.65
N ARG A 374 7.97 16.43 -12.56
CA ARG A 374 8.40 16.10 -13.93
C ARG A 374 8.73 17.37 -14.70
N ASN A 375 7.91 18.41 -14.54
CA ASN A 375 8.12 19.69 -15.22
C ASN A 375 9.37 20.43 -14.73
N VAL A 376 9.66 20.36 -13.41
CA VAL A 376 10.90 20.93 -12.84
C VAL A 376 12.15 20.20 -13.37
N ARG A 377 12.10 18.87 -13.53
CA ARG A 377 13.21 18.09 -14.08
C ARG A 377 13.44 18.38 -15.58
N LEU A 378 12.37 18.47 -16.35
CA LEU A 378 12.46 18.78 -17.77
C LEU A 378 13.01 20.19 -18.00
N ARG A 379 12.60 21.17 -17.19
CA ARG A 379 13.15 22.53 -17.23
C ARG A 379 14.62 22.60 -16.84
N ALA A 380 15.04 21.87 -15.80
CA ALA A 380 16.44 21.78 -15.40
C ALA A 380 17.31 21.07 -16.47
N ALA A 381 16.82 19.99 -17.09
CA ALA A 381 17.52 19.28 -18.15
C ALA A 381 17.65 20.13 -19.43
N ASN A 382 16.59 20.86 -19.79
CA ASN A 382 16.61 21.74 -20.95
C ASN A 382 17.40 23.04 -20.72
N GLY A 383 17.48 23.54 -19.47
CA GLY A 383 18.36 24.66 -19.09
C GLY A 383 19.85 24.33 -19.26
N PHE A 384 20.25 23.11 -18.84
CA PHE A 384 21.63 22.63 -19.05
C PHE A 384 21.98 22.38 -20.53
N ALA A 385 20.99 21.94 -21.35
CA ALA A 385 21.22 21.75 -22.77
C ALA A 385 21.29 23.08 -23.53
N GLY A 386 20.67 24.15 -23.03
CA GLY A 386 20.76 25.50 -23.60
C GLY A 386 22.11 26.19 -23.34
N GLU A 387 22.76 25.88 -22.20
CA GLU A 387 24.07 26.45 -21.86
C GLU A 387 25.24 25.76 -22.59
N LEU A 388 25.05 24.53 -23.10
CA LEU A 388 26.07 23.81 -23.89
C LEU A 388 26.09 24.17 -25.39
N ASN A 389 25.09 24.93 -25.89
CA ASN A 389 25.02 25.37 -27.29
C ASN A 389 25.38 26.84 -27.50
N VAL A 390 25.98 27.49 -26.50
CA VAL A 390 26.37 28.92 -26.59
C VAL A 390 27.89 29.12 -26.34
N ASN A 391 28.71 28.05 -26.56
CA ASN A 391 30.18 28.22 -26.62
C ASN A 391 30.74 27.59 -27.87
#